data_3c98fee453e38c0433444e2b81e01443
#
_entry.id   3c98fee453e38c0433444e2b81e01443
#
_cell.length_a   1.000
_cell.length_b   1.000
_cell.length_c   1.000
_cell.angle_alpha   90.00
_cell.angle_beta   90.00
_cell.angle_gamma   90.00
#
_symmetry.space_group_name_H-M   'P 1'
#
loop_
_entity.id
_entity.type
_entity.pdbx_description
1 polymer ?
#
loop_
_entity_poly.entity_id
_entity_poly.type
_entity_poly.pdbx_seq_one_letter_code
_entity_poly.pdbx_strand_id
1 'polypeptide(L)'
;YDFLARNSKLPKSGGLNLDEDISGKYLKDVSKKALQYSDCWVEDSRLVFLNVKDAINKGASAFSYSKVTKIIKEEKNWLVTIKGKKGDFKVRAPVIINAVGHWIEEFKEIFCAIDRLNRNTSCGT
;
A
#
# COMPACT_ATOMS: atom_id res chain seq x y z
N TYR A 1 -2.50 19.74 -1.07
CA TYR A 1 -1.29 19.35 -0.33
C TYR A 1 -0.95 20.41 0.72
N ASP A 2 -0.71 21.65 0.33
CA ASP A 2 -0.36 22.75 1.24
C ASP A 2 -1.46 23.09 2.27
N PHE A 3 -2.72 22.80 1.95
CA PHE A 3 -3.83 23.01 2.88
C PHE A 3 -3.75 22.04 4.08
N LEU A 4 -3.33 20.79 3.85
CA LEU A 4 -3.14 19.80 4.92
C LEU A 4 -1.85 20.06 5.71
N ALA A 5 -0.87 20.72 5.09
CA ALA A 5 0.44 21.04 5.67
C ALA A 5 0.52 22.48 6.24
N ARG A 6 -0.58 23.01 6.74
CA ARG A 6 -0.73 24.43 7.14
C ARG A 6 0.34 24.95 8.13
N ASN A 7 0.93 24.05 8.91
CA ASN A 7 2.00 24.36 9.87
C ASN A 7 3.36 23.74 9.47
N SER A 8 3.50 23.28 8.23
CA SER A 8 4.75 22.72 7.74
C SER A 8 5.84 23.79 7.60
N LYS A 9 7.07 23.42 7.98
CA LYS A 9 8.27 24.23 7.71
C LYS A 9 8.80 24.02 6.29
N LEU A 10 8.17 23.12 5.51
CA LEU A 10 8.57 22.85 4.13
C LEU A 10 8.13 24.00 3.21
N PRO A 11 8.90 24.28 2.16
CA PRO A 11 8.50 25.23 1.13
C PRO A 11 7.14 24.85 0.51
N LYS A 12 6.34 25.84 0.18
CA LYS A 12 5.03 25.64 -0.46
C LYS A 12 5.18 25.07 -1.87
N SER A 13 4.15 24.35 -2.30
CA SER A 13 4.05 23.89 -3.69
C SER A 13 3.85 25.07 -4.64
N GLY A 14 4.40 24.99 -5.85
CA GLY A 14 4.32 26.06 -6.86
C GLY A 14 4.34 25.54 -8.28
N GLY A 15 3.89 26.38 -9.19
CA GLY A 15 4.06 26.14 -10.62
C GLY A 15 5.49 26.51 -11.05
N LEU A 16 6.06 25.72 -11.94
CA LEU A 16 7.39 25.92 -12.52
C LEU A 16 7.26 26.09 -14.03
N ASN A 17 7.90 27.14 -14.59
CA ASN A 17 8.05 27.29 -16.02
C ASN A 17 9.34 26.61 -16.48
N LEU A 18 9.22 25.52 -17.24
CA LEU A 18 10.35 24.73 -17.70
C LEU A 18 11.19 25.41 -18.79
N ASP A 19 10.65 26.41 -19.46
CA ASP A 19 11.42 27.20 -20.45
C ASP A 19 12.48 28.08 -19.76
N GLU A 20 12.25 28.44 -18.51
CA GLU A 20 13.10 29.34 -17.73
C GLU A 20 13.93 28.60 -16.65
N ASP A 21 13.49 27.42 -16.27
CA ASP A 21 14.12 26.64 -15.21
C ASP A 21 15.19 25.66 -15.75
N ILE A 22 16.25 25.48 -14.98
CA ILE A 22 17.35 24.57 -15.34
C ILE A 22 16.88 23.14 -15.56
N SER A 23 15.84 22.70 -14.86
CA SER A 23 15.25 21.35 -14.97
C SER A 23 14.69 21.10 -16.37
N GLY A 24 14.22 22.13 -17.06
CA GLY A 24 13.69 22.04 -18.42
C GLY A 24 14.72 21.63 -19.46
N LYS A 25 16.02 21.92 -19.23
CA LYS A 25 17.09 21.60 -20.16
C LYS A 25 17.29 20.11 -20.41
N TYR A 26 16.82 19.27 -19.50
CA TYR A 26 16.99 17.81 -19.55
C TYR A 26 15.73 17.08 -20.03
N LEU A 27 14.65 17.83 -20.28
CA LEU A 27 13.39 17.27 -20.75
C LEU A 27 13.23 17.50 -22.25
N LYS A 28 12.81 16.47 -22.96
CA LYS A 28 12.40 16.59 -24.35
C LYS A 28 11.01 17.26 -24.38
N ASP A 29 10.74 18.05 -25.41
CA ASP A 29 9.55 18.87 -25.74
C ASP A 29 8.16 18.38 -25.29
N VAL A 30 7.97 18.06 -24.01
CA VAL A 30 6.75 17.41 -23.53
C VAL A 30 5.81 18.38 -22.81
N SER A 31 6.34 19.34 -22.08
CA SER A 31 5.52 20.31 -21.35
C SER A 31 6.34 21.54 -20.96
N LYS A 32 5.73 22.71 -21.08
CA LYS A 32 6.33 23.96 -20.62
C LYS A 32 6.07 24.27 -19.14
N LYS A 33 5.18 23.50 -18.52
CA LYS A 33 4.76 23.73 -17.14
C LYS A 33 4.97 22.45 -16.32
N ALA A 34 5.48 22.62 -15.11
CA ALA A 34 5.58 21.58 -14.10
C ALA A 34 5.03 22.07 -12.76
N LEU A 35 4.79 21.14 -11.86
CA LEU A 35 4.48 21.42 -10.46
C LEU A 35 5.67 21.00 -9.60
N GLN A 36 6.11 21.90 -8.74
CA GLN A 36 7.11 21.66 -7.73
C GLN A 36 6.43 21.54 -6.37
N TYR A 37 6.77 20.52 -5.61
CA TYR A 37 6.34 20.36 -4.23
C TYR A 37 7.49 19.85 -3.37
N SER A 38 7.41 20.09 -2.08
CA SER A 38 8.40 19.64 -1.11
C SER A 38 7.88 18.44 -0.36
N ASP A 39 8.74 17.47 -0.14
CA ASP A 39 8.44 16.28 0.64
C ASP A 39 9.59 15.98 1.61
N CYS A 40 9.31 15.18 2.63
CA CYS A 40 10.33 14.74 3.58
C CYS A 40 11.07 13.53 3.02
N TRP A 41 12.38 13.60 3.02
CA TRP A 41 13.18 12.42 2.74
C TRP A 41 13.10 11.44 3.92
N VAL A 42 12.95 10.17 3.62
CA VAL A 42 12.95 9.10 4.60
C VAL A 42 13.71 7.89 4.07
N GLU A 43 14.38 7.20 4.97
CA GLU A 43 14.93 5.88 4.68
C GLU A 43 13.81 4.83 4.82
N ASP A 44 13.20 4.45 3.70
CA ASP A 44 11.97 3.64 3.64
C ASP A 44 12.06 2.34 4.43
N SER A 45 13.14 1.59 4.27
CA SER A 45 13.36 0.32 4.97
C SER A 45 13.39 0.50 6.48
N ARG A 46 14.03 1.58 6.95
CA ARG A 46 14.08 1.91 8.38
C ARG A 46 12.72 2.32 8.92
N LEU A 47 11.97 3.13 8.15
CA LEU A 47 10.62 3.54 8.53
C LEU A 47 9.70 2.33 8.68
N VAL A 48 9.70 1.42 7.71
CA VAL A 48 8.91 0.18 7.76
C VAL A 48 9.32 -0.67 8.96
N PHE A 49 10.62 -0.86 9.19
CA PHE A 49 11.12 -1.62 10.33
C PHE A 49 10.67 -1.03 11.67
N LEU A 50 10.75 0.29 11.84
CA LEU A 50 10.34 0.96 13.07
C LEU A 50 8.84 0.83 13.32
N ASN A 51 8.02 0.97 12.28
CA ASN A 51 6.57 0.79 12.37
C ASN A 51 6.20 -0.64 12.77
N VAL A 52 6.84 -1.65 12.16
CA VAL A 52 6.62 -3.06 12.51
C VAL A 52 7.06 -3.33 13.95
N LYS A 53 8.22 -2.81 14.36
CA LYS A 53 8.72 -2.95 15.73
C LYS A 53 7.76 -2.33 16.75
N ASP A 54 7.26 -1.13 16.48
CA ASP A 54 6.28 -0.48 17.36
C ASP A 54 4.98 -1.27 17.46
N ALA A 55 4.49 -1.79 16.36
CA ALA A 55 3.30 -2.67 16.33
C ALA A 55 3.51 -3.93 17.19
N ILE A 56 4.65 -4.59 17.06
CA ILE A 56 4.99 -5.77 17.86
C ILE A 56 5.05 -5.44 19.36
N ASN A 57 5.65 -4.30 19.71
CA ASN A 57 5.71 -3.83 21.10
C ASN A 57 4.31 -3.57 21.68
N LYS A 58 3.33 -3.29 20.83
CA LYS A 58 1.92 -3.10 21.19
C LYS A 58 1.07 -4.39 21.08
N GLY A 59 1.71 -5.54 20.93
CA GLY A 59 1.04 -6.84 20.92
C GLY A 59 0.64 -7.37 19.55
N ALA A 60 1.02 -6.72 18.46
CA ALA A 60 0.79 -7.25 17.11
C ALA A 60 1.77 -8.39 16.79
N SER A 61 1.37 -9.26 15.84
CA SER A 61 2.25 -10.27 15.26
C SER A 61 2.62 -9.87 13.83
N ALA A 62 3.90 -9.97 13.49
CA ALA A 62 4.40 -9.72 12.13
C ALA A 62 5.13 -10.97 11.61
N PHE A 63 4.81 -11.36 10.39
CA PHE A 63 5.35 -12.54 9.76
C PHE A 63 5.98 -12.17 8.41
N SER A 64 7.30 -12.21 8.34
CA SER A 64 8.05 -12.09 7.09
C SER A 64 8.04 -13.44 6.34
N TYR A 65 8.28 -13.39 5.02
CA TYR A 65 8.27 -14.59 4.15
C TYR A 65 6.98 -15.42 4.28
N SER A 66 5.87 -14.72 4.43
CA SER A 66 4.56 -15.32 4.65
C SER A 66 3.57 -14.78 3.62
N LYS A 67 2.96 -15.67 2.84
CA LYS A 67 2.03 -15.33 1.76
C LYS A 67 0.62 -15.78 2.12
N VAL A 68 -0.34 -14.89 1.98
CA VAL A 68 -1.77 -15.25 2.05
C VAL A 68 -2.11 -16.06 0.81
N THR A 69 -2.65 -17.27 1.02
CA THR A 69 -3.00 -18.20 -0.08
C THR A 69 -4.49 -18.44 -0.18
N LYS A 70 -5.23 -18.24 0.90
CA LYS A 70 -6.67 -18.41 0.92
C LYS A 70 -7.30 -17.53 1.96
N ILE A 71 -8.47 -16.96 1.63
CA ILE A 71 -9.31 -16.20 2.54
C ILE A 71 -10.71 -16.80 2.46
N ILE A 72 -11.36 -17.02 3.58
CA ILE A 72 -12.74 -17.52 3.66
C ILE A 72 -13.50 -16.57 4.58
N LYS A 73 -14.67 -16.13 4.15
CA LYS A 73 -15.58 -15.38 5.01
C LYS A 73 -16.38 -16.34 5.88
N GLU A 74 -16.31 -16.15 7.18
CA GLU A 74 -17.19 -16.76 8.18
C GLU A 74 -18.27 -15.73 8.58
N GLU A 75 -19.26 -16.09 9.36
CA GLU A 75 -20.37 -15.18 9.70
C GLU A 75 -19.91 -13.83 10.26
N LYS A 76 -18.97 -13.81 11.19
CA LYS A 76 -18.47 -12.58 11.84
C LYS A 76 -16.96 -12.35 11.64
N ASN A 77 -16.26 -13.28 11.05
CA ASN A 77 -14.81 -13.26 10.92
C ASN A 77 -14.35 -13.65 9.53
N TRP A 78 -13.08 -13.44 9.29
CA TRP A 78 -12.36 -13.92 8.14
C TRP A 78 -11.35 -14.96 8.59
N LEU A 79 -11.35 -16.11 7.95
CA LEU A 79 -10.33 -17.13 8.11
C LEU A 79 -9.31 -17.00 6.99
N VAL A 80 -8.08 -16.67 7.34
CA VAL A 80 -6.98 -16.43 6.41
C VAL A 80 -5.97 -17.56 6.53
N THR A 81 -5.68 -18.25 5.43
CA THR A 81 -4.61 -19.25 5.36
C THR A 81 -3.34 -18.59 4.85
N ILE A 82 -2.26 -18.79 5.55
CA ILE A 82 -0.96 -18.18 5.32
C ILE A 82 0.08 -19.27 5.13
N LYS A 83 0.78 -19.24 4.01
CA LYS A 83 1.93 -20.11 3.74
C LYS A 83 3.18 -19.42 4.29
N GLY A 84 3.74 -19.96 5.35
CA GLY A 84 4.94 -19.43 6.01
C GLY A 84 6.18 -20.28 5.76
N LYS A 85 7.35 -19.71 6.01
CA LYS A 85 8.65 -20.42 5.86
C LYS A 85 8.77 -21.68 6.74
N LYS A 86 8.10 -21.69 7.90
CA LYS A 86 8.14 -22.79 8.87
C LYS A 86 6.91 -23.71 8.80
N GLY A 87 6.04 -23.52 7.83
CA GLY A 87 4.80 -24.24 7.65
C GLY A 87 3.59 -23.32 7.51
N ASP A 88 2.49 -23.90 7.10
CA ASP A 88 1.24 -23.17 6.88
C ASP A 88 0.49 -23.01 8.20
N PHE A 89 -0.14 -21.87 8.38
CA PHE A 89 -0.97 -21.56 9.52
C PHE A 89 -2.20 -20.75 9.14
N LYS A 90 -3.15 -20.66 10.06
CA LYS A 90 -4.40 -19.93 9.83
C LYS A 90 -4.58 -18.85 10.89
N VAL A 91 -5.11 -17.72 10.46
CA VAL A 91 -5.46 -16.60 11.35
C VAL A 91 -6.94 -16.28 11.16
N ARG A 92 -7.63 -16.02 12.25
CA ARG A 92 -9.01 -15.56 12.25
C ARG A 92 -9.06 -14.10 12.72
N ALA A 93 -9.70 -13.23 11.95
CA ALA A 93 -9.81 -11.81 12.26
C ALA A 93 -11.17 -11.25 11.82
N PRO A 94 -11.73 -10.27 12.54
CA PRO A 94 -13.00 -9.63 12.16
C PRO A 94 -12.87 -8.72 10.93
N VAL A 95 -11.67 -8.21 10.67
CA VAL A 95 -11.39 -7.28 9.57
C VAL A 95 -10.11 -7.68 8.85
N ILE A 96 -10.07 -7.50 7.54
CA ILE A 96 -8.87 -7.60 6.71
C ILE A 96 -8.59 -6.22 6.12
N ILE A 97 -7.34 -5.77 6.24
CA ILE A 97 -6.84 -4.58 5.58
C ILE A 97 -5.91 -5.01 4.45
N ASN A 98 -6.30 -4.67 3.22
CA ASN A 98 -5.46 -4.94 2.06
C ASN A 98 -4.50 -3.76 1.85
N ALA A 99 -3.20 -4.01 2.02
CA ALA A 99 -2.13 -3.05 1.80
C ALA A 99 -1.02 -3.64 0.92
N VAL A 100 -1.36 -4.48 -0.06
CA VAL A 100 -0.42 -5.23 -0.89
C VAL A 100 0.27 -4.42 -1.99
N GLY A 101 -0.09 -3.14 -2.15
CA GLY A 101 0.52 -2.27 -3.17
C GLY A 101 0.31 -2.81 -4.59
N HIS A 102 1.38 -2.94 -5.36
CA HIS A 102 1.31 -3.37 -6.76
C HIS A 102 0.93 -4.86 -6.97
N TRP A 103 0.93 -5.67 -5.91
CA TRP A 103 0.42 -7.06 -5.98
C TRP A 103 -1.11 -7.15 -5.89
N ILE A 104 -1.83 -6.04 -6.08
CA ILE A 104 -3.29 -5.99 -5.95
C ILE A 104 -4.00 -6.97 -6.90
N GLU A 105 -3.47 -7.18 -8.11
CA GLU A 105 -4.08 -8.10 -9.10
C GLU A 105 -4.01 -9.55 -8.60
N GLU A 106 -2.86 -9.98 -8.09
CA GLU A 106 -2.70 -11.30 -7.49
C GLU A 106 -3.62 -11.50 -6.28
N PHE A 107 -3.78 -10.44 -5.48
CA PHE A 107 -4.69 -10.47 -4.33
C PHE A 107 -6.15 -10.52 -4.73
N LYS A 108 -6.56 -9.86 -5.82
CA LYS A 108 -7.92 -9.94 -6.37
C LYS A 108 -8.32 -11.36 -6.72
N GLU A 109 -7.43 -12.15 -7.32
CA GLU A 109 -7.70 -13.55 -7.66
C GLU A 109 -8.05 -14.37 -6.42
N ILE A 110 -7.31 -14.19 -5.33
CA ILE A 110 -7.57 -14.84 -4.03
C ILE A 110 -8.93 -14.39 -3.48
N PHE A 111 -9.27 -13.11 -3.60
CA PHE A 111 -10.50 -12.52 -3.08
C PHE A 111 -11.72 -12.87 -3.96
N CYS A 112 -11.59 -12.83 -5.29
CA CYS A 112 -12.67 -13.20 -6.22
C CYS A 112 -13.04 -14.69 -6.14
N ALA A 113 -12.11 -15.55 -5.80
CA ALA A 113 -12.41 -16.96 -5.54
C ALA A 113 -13.40 -17.13 -4.37
N ILE A 114 -13.38 -16.21 -3.40
CA ILE A 114 -14.32 -16.19 -2.26
C ILE A 114 -15.72 -15.74 -2.71
N ASP A 115 -15.77 -14.69 -3.50
CA ASP A 115 -17.04 -14.12 -3.97
C ASP A 115 -17.79 -15.07 -4.91
N ARG A 116 -17.06 -15.87 -5.69
CA ARG A 116 -17.64 -16.95 -6.54
C ARG A 116 -18.21 -18.11 -5.73
N LEU A 117 -17.61 -18.40 -4.58
CA LEU A 117 -18.11 -19.45 -3.67
C LEU A 117 -19.35 -19.00 -2.87
N ASN A 118 -19.47 -17.69 -2.61
CA ASN A 118 -20.55 -17.13 -1.78
C ASN A 118 -21.71 -16.53 -2.58
N ARG A 119 -21.49 -16.22 -3.84
CA ARG A 119 -22.51 -15.74 -4.78
C ARG A 119 -22.28 -16.46 -6.10
N ASN A 120 -23.28 -17.08 -6.65
CA ASN A 120 -23.31 -17.53 -8.04
C ASN A 120 -23.23 -16.36 -9.05
N THR A 121 -22.40 -15.34 -8.79
CA THR A 121 -22.27 -14.13 -9.61
C THR A 121 -20.83 -13.95 -10.07
N SER A 122 -20.69 -13.81 -11.40
CA SER A 122 -19.45 -13.51 -12.10
C SER A 122 -18.78 -12.22 -11.59
N CYS A 123 -17.52 -12.29 -11.20
CA CYS A 123 -16.65 -11.12 -11.23
C CYS A 123 -16.53 -10.71 -12.71
N GLY A 124 -17.06 -9.54 -13.06
CA GLY A 124 -16.93 -9.00 -14.42
C GLY A 124 -15.44 -8.86 -14.79
N THR A 125 -15.14 -9.26 -15.98
CA THR A 125 -13.88 -9.05 -16.71
C THR A 125 -13.67 -7.56 -16.96
#